data_ba1b47369edfd443b26c51d8127a571b
#
_entry.id   ba1b47369edfd443b26c51d8127a571b
#
_cell.length_a   1.000
_cell.length_b   1.000
_cell.length_c   1.000
_cell.angle_alpha   90.00
_cell.angle_beta   90.00
_cell.angle_gamma   90.00
#
_symmetry.space_group_name_H-M   'P 1'
#
loop_
_entity.id
_entity.type
_entity.pdbx_description
1 polymer ?
#
loop_
_entity_poly.entity_id
_entity_poly.type
_entity_poly.pdbx_seq_one_letter_code
_entity_poly.pdbx_strand_id
1 'polypeptide(L)'
;MPGQNGLSCLVVDDEPRLRRVLVQLLESDGFEVREAGNGVEALQAMETDPAPLVISDLRMPQMDGSNLLRHLSQRWPDTAVVMVSAVADVDMAVKCLHLGALDYVSKPFNLEEVRARVDQALQRRTLKLELKAYREGLEAKVQIAERRIEEQFNGGVEALAQALEEKDAYLRGHSLRVAEYALGIAGQLGLDTEAIEAIKLGGHLHDIGKIGVREEVLHKAGQLTREEYHHIMEHTIIGARILEPFMPDRKLVIAIVRSHHERLDGTGLPDGVRAEILPLPVRVVSVADAFDAMTSKRPYRDALKPERALDELRRQRGIQWDPAAVDGFFQAYRDVHLLPIPTPNTSVSTPTPVG
;
A
#
# COMPACT_ATOMS: atom_id res chain seq x y z
N MET A 1 -46.93 -3.37 6.05
CA MET A 1 -45.60 -2.90 5.62
C MET A 1 -44.75 -4.11 5.31
N PRO A 2 -44.30 -4.35 4.09
CA PRO A 2 -43.42 -5.47 3.77
C PRO A 2 -42.01 -5.19 4.32
N GLY A 3 -41.52 -6.01 5.24
CA GLY A 3 -40.15 -5.99 5.71
C GLY A 3 -39.90 -5.56 7.15
N GLN A 4 -40.92 -5.26 7.95
CA GLN A 4 -40.76 -4.80 9.34
C GLN A 4 -41.12 -5.84 10.39
N ASN A 5 -41.65 -7.01 10.00
CA ASN A 5 -42.02 -8.08 10.94
C ASN A 5 -40.81 -8.59 11.73
N GLY A 6 -40.86 -8.36 13.05
CA GLY A 6 -39.80 -8.78 13.98
C GLY A 6 -38.65 -7.76 14.15
N LEU A 7 -38.76 -6.54 13.61
CA LEU A 7 -37.77 -5.49 13.88
C LEU A 7 -37.91 -4.98 15.32
N SER A 8 -36.87 -5.01 16.12
CA SER A 8 -36.85 -4.51 17.49
C SER A 8 -36.95 -2.96 17.51
N CYS A 9 -37.81 -2.44 18.38
CA CYS A 9 -37.99 -1.00 18.61
C CYS A 9 -37.98 -0.72 20.12
N LEU A 10 -37.35 0.39 20.53
CA LEU A 10 -37.38 0.87 21.91
C LEU A 10 -38.18 2.16 21.97
N VAL A 11 -39.27 2.17 22.74
CA VAL A 11 -40.10 3.36 23.02
C VAL A 11 -39.72 3.92 24.38
N VAL A 12 -39.35 5.21 24.41
CA VAL A 12 -38.85 5.89 25.61
C VAL A 12 -39.72 7.14 25.86
N ASP A 13 -40.53 7.10 26.88
CA ASP A 13 -41.41 8.21 27.27
C ASP A 13 -41.75 8.09 28.77
N ASP A 14 -41.68 9.14 29.54
CA ASP A 14 -42.01 9.10 30.99
C ASP A 14 -43.51 9.08 31.28
N GLU A 15 -44.35 9.40 30.27
CA GLU A 15 -45.82 9.33 30.39
C GLU A 15 -46.35 7.93 30.04
N PRO A 16 -46.80 7.10 31.00
CA PRO A 16 -47.19 5.71 30.76
C PRO A 16 -48.34 5.52 29.77
N ARG A 17 -49.24 6.52 29.68
CA ARG A 17 -50.38 6.48 28.76
C ARG A 17 -49.92 6.63 27.31
N LEU A 18 -49.11 7.64 27.07
CA LEU A 18 -48.58 7.91 25.74
C LEU A 18 -47.64 6.78 25.24
N ARG A 19 -46.79 6.31 26.14
CA ARG A 19 -45.92 5.17 25.88
C ARG A 19 -46.70 3.94 25.43
N ARG A 20 -47.80 3.58 26.12
CA ARG A 20 -48.67 2.48 25.70
C ARG A 20 -49.28 2.66 24.32
N VAL A 21 -49.73 3.88 24.00
CA VAL A 21 -50.29 4.17 22.68
C VAL A 21 -49.28 3.95 21.57
N LEU A 22 -48.03 4.40 21.78
CA LEU A 22 -46.95 4.20 20.81
C LEU A 22 -46.54 2.69 20.68
N VAL A 23 -46.49 1.98 21.81
CA VAL A 23 -46.25 0.54 21.83
C VAL A 23 -47.30 -0.22 21.04
N GLN A 24 -48.59 0.00 21.34
CA GLN A 24 -49.70 -0.66 20.64
C GLN A 24 -49.69 -0.38 19.13
N LEU A 25 -49.38 0.85 18.75
CA LEU A 25 -49.24 1.24 17.35
C LEU A 25 -48.14 0.41 16.65
N LEU A 26 -46.93 0.40 17.22
CA LEU A 26 -45.79 -0.26 16.62
C LEU A 26 -45.94 -1.79 16.63
N GLU A 27 -46.48 -2.38 17.68
CA GLU A 27 -46.81 -3.81 17.72
C GLU A 27 -47.83 -4.18 16.63
N SER A 28 -48.84 -3.33 16.39
CA SER A 28 -49.80 -3.54 15.31
C SER A 28 -49.15 -3.47 13.92
N ASP A 29 -48.05 -2.77 13.80
CA ASP A 29 -47.27 -2.62 12.58
C ASP A 29 -46.18 -3.73 12.47
N GLY A 30 -46.09 -4.66 13.44
CA GLY A 30 -45.23 -5.85 13.40
C GLY A 30 -43.88 -5.68 14.06
N PHE A 31 -43.64 -4.62 14.83
CA PHE A 31 -42.41 -4.44 15.60
C PHE A 31 -42.43 -5.25 16.89
N GLU A 32 -41.23 -5.68 17.33
CA GLU A 32 -41.00 -6.19 18.68
C GLU A 32 -40.63 -5.00 19.59
N VAL A 33 -41.59 -4.55 20.43
CA VAL A 33 -41.41 -3.29 21.13
C VAL A 33 -40.98 -3.53 22.56
N ARG A 34 -39.95 -2.82 22.97
CA ARG A 34 -39.49 -2.67 24.35
C ARG A 34 -39.77 -1.27 24.85
N GLU A 35 -39.93 -1.11 26.17
CA GLU A 35 -40.29 0.15 26.80
C GLU A 35 -39.18 0.60 27.77
N ALA A 36 -39.04 1.93 27.91
CA ALA A 36 -38.27 2.57 28.95
C ALA A 36 -38.96 3.85 29.42
N GLY A 37 -38.91 4.16 30.72
CA GLY A 37 -39.52 5.33 31.32
C GLY A 37 -38.64 6.57 31.33
N ASN A 38 -37.37 6.47 31.01
CA ASN A 38 -36.40 7.56 30.96
C ASN A 38 -35.17 7.18 30.17
N GLY A 39 -34.25 8.14 29.93
CA GLY A 39 -33.04 7.89 29.13
C GLY A 39 -32.03 6.93 29.78
N VAL A 40 -32.01 6.79 31.11
CA VAL A 40 -31.09 5.84 31.78
C VAL A 40 -31.53 4.40 31.54
N GLU A 41 -32.82 4.12 31.72
CA GLU A 41 -33.40 2.81 31.41
C GLU A 41 -33.26 2.47 29.94
N ALA A 42 -33.40 3.46 29.04
CA ALA A 42 -33.20 3.29 27.60
C ALA A 42 -31.75 2.87 27.27
N LEU A 43 -30.75 3.50 27.87
CA LEU A 43 -29.37 3.11 27.68
C LEU A 43 -29.10 1.69 28.19
N GLN A 44 -29.63 1.29 29.34
CA GLN A 44 -29.49 -0.08 29.85
C GLN A 44 -30.14 -1.10 28.91
N ALA A 45 -31.32 -0.79 28.37
CA ALA A 45 -31.98 -1.64 27.39
C ALA A 45 -31.17 -1.77 26.11
N MET A 46 -30.53 -0.68 25.61
CA MET A 46 -29.67 -0.67 24.44
C MET A 46 -28.33 -1.38 24.67
N GLU A 47 -27.82 -1.39 25.89
CA GLU A 47 -26.59 -2.15 26.23
C GLU A 47 -26.84 -3.64 26.23
N THR A 48 -28.06 -4.07 26.65
CA THR A 48 -28.40 -5.49 26.69
C THR A 48 -28.71 -6.03 25.29
N ASP A 49 -29.47 -5.28 24.51
CA ASP A 49 -29.91 -5.64 23.17
C ASP A 49 -30.17 -4.39 22.35
N PRO A 50 -29.26 -3.99 21.45
CA PRO A 50 -29.35 -2.78 20.66
C PRO A 50 -30.54 -2.78 19.69
N ALA A 51 -31.49 -1.86 19.85
CA ALA A 51 -32.61 -1.72 18.95
C ALA A 51 -32.24 -0.92 17.68
N PRO A 52 -32.66 -1.34 16.50
CA PRO A 52 -32.46 -0.61 15.24
C PRO A 52 -33.32 0.66 15.14
N LEU A 53 -34.34 0.79 15.95
CA LEU A 53 -35.22 1.96 16.04
C LEU A 53 -35.43 2.37 17.49
N VAL A 54 -35.28 3.66 17.81
CA VAL A 54 -35.62 4.26 19.09
C VAL A 54 -36.58 5.42 18.84
N ILE A 55 -37.71 5.41 19.54
CA ILE A 55 -38.62 6.56 19.60
C ILE A 55 -38.52 7.13 21.00
N SER A 56 -38.08 8.36 21.14
CA SER A 56 -37.84 8.97 22.46
C SER A 56 -38.53 10.30 22.64
N ASP A 57 -39.21 10.47 23.78
CA ASP A 57 -39.58 11.81 24.22
C ASP A 57 -38.36 12.66 24.50
N LEU A 58 -38.52 13.96 24.29
CA LEU A 58 -37.46 14.94 24.52
C LEU A 58 -37.33 15.28 26.01
N ARG A 59 -38.44 15.41 26.71
CA ARG A 59 -38.46 15.87 28.12
C ARG A 59 -38.78 14.72 29.07
N MET A 60 -37.78 14.17 29.72
CA MET A 60 -37.93 13.07 30.67
C MET A 60 -37.08 13.33 31.92
N PRO A 61 -37.50 12.77 33.07
CA PRO A 61 -36.73 12.85 34.32
C PRO A 61 -35.42 12.03 34.19
N GLN A 62 -34.44 12.27 35.08
CA GLN A 62 -33.13 11.65 35.20
C GLN A 62 -32.22 11.92 33.99
N MET A 63 -32.63 11.52 32.81
CA MET A 63 -31.90 11.78 31.54
C MET A 63 -32.94 12.17 30.48
N ASP A 64 -32.79 13.37 29.93
CA ASP A 64 -33.61 13.85 28.83
C ASP A 64 -33.29 13.20 27.50
N GLY A 65 -34.20 13.30 26.52
CA GLY A 65 -34.06 12.70 25.21
C GLY A 65 -32.91 13.26 24.40
N SER A 66 -32.49 14.50 24.63
CA SER A 66 -31.35 15.09 23.89
C SER A 66 -30.02 14.50 24.36
N ASN A 67 -29.88 14.24 25.65
CA ASN A 67 -28.70 13.53 26.19
C ASN A 67 -28.71 12.05 25.79
N LEU A 68 -29.86 11.38 25.84
CA LEU A 68 -30.01 10.03 25.31
C LEU A 68 -29.59 9.95 23.84
N LEU A 69 -30.10 10.85 22.99
CA LEU A 69 -29.75 10.91 21.57
C LEU A 69 -28.24 11.05 21.34
N ARG A 70 -27.57 11.88 22.13
CA ARG A 70 -26.10 12.04 22.03
C ARG A 70 -25.37 10.72 22.32
N HIS A 71 -25.77 10.00 23.35
CA HIS A 71 -25.21 8.69 23.68
C HIS A 71 -25.52 7.66 22.59
N LEU A 72 -26.76 7.63 22.08
CA LEU A 72 -27.13 6.72 20.99
C LEU A 72 -26.33 6.98 19.71
N SER A 73 -26.18 8.25 19.30
CA SER A 73 -25.45 8.63 18.11
C SER A 73 -23.96 8.27 18.19
N GLN A 74 -23.36 8.28 19.40
CA GLN A 74 -21.95 7.92 19.59
C GLN A 74 -21.72 6.41 19.69
N ARG A 75 -22.58 5.69 20.43
CA ARG A 75 -22.39 4.27 20.74
C ARG A 75 -23.07 3.33 19.76
N TRP A 76 -24.21 3.75 19.20
CA TRP A 76 -25.01 2.98 18.23
C TRP A 76 -25.38 3.85 17.01
N PRO A 77 -24.39 4.27 16.21
CA PRO A 77 -24.58 5.22 15.10
C PRO A 77 -25.48 4.70 13.98
N ASP A 78 -25.76 3.41 14.00
CA ASP A 78 -26.62 2.71 13.03
C ASP A 78 -28.06 2.54 13.51
N THR A 79 -28.41 3.05 14.71
CA THR A 79 -29.78 3.09 15.22
C THR A 79 -30.55 4.31 14.66
N ALA A 80 -31.76 4.07 14.15
CA ALA A 80 -32.68 5.15 13.79
C ALA A 80 -33.30 5.75 15.05
N VAL A 81 -33.18 7.06 15.23
CA VAL A 81 -33.81 7.74 16.36
C VAL A 81 -34.84 8.74 15.85
N VAL A 82 -36.09 8.60 16.31
CA VAL A 82 -37.18 9.53 16.09
C VAL A 82 -37.50 10.21 17.41
N MET A 83 -37.42 11.54 17.45
CA MET A 83 -37.72 12.31 18.67
C MET A 83 -39.19 12.70 18.73
N VAL A 84 -39.76 12.64 19.90
CA VAL A 84 -41.12 13.13 20.18
C VAL A 84 -41.01 14.38 21.04
N SER A 85 -41.71 15.48 20.68
CA SER A 85 -41.54 16.78 21.35
C SER A 85 -42.84 17.59 21.37
N ALA A 86 -43.01 18.50 22.33
CA ALA A 86 -44.12 19.45 22.32
C ALA A 86 -43.98 20.50 21.21
N VAL A 87 -45.09 20.97 20.63
CA VAL A 87 -45.14 21.94 19.50
C VAL A 87 -44.28 23.21 19.71
N ALA A 88 -44.07 23.61 20.96
CA ALA A 88 -43.35 24.85 21.30
C ALA A 88 -41.81 24.78 21.13
N ASP A 89 -41.23 23.63 20.78
CA ASP A 89 -39.80 23.40 20.83
C ASP A 89 -39.15 23.21 19.43
N VAL A 90 -39.54 24.03 18.45
CA VAL A 90 -38.97 23.92 17.06
C VAL A 90 -37.43 24.01 17.05
N ASP A 91 -36.86 24.94 17.82
CA ASP A 91 -35.42 25.09 17.92
C ASP A 91 -34.73 23.83 18.49
N MET A 92 -35.41 23.14 19.41
CA MET A 92 -34.91 21.91 19.99
C MET A 92 -35.05 20.73 19.03
N ALA A 93 -36.12 20.67 18.23
CA ALA A 93 -36.25 19.68 17.16
C ALA A 93 -35.10 19.80 16.12
N VAL A 94 -34.78 21.02 15.72
CA VAL A 94 -33.61 21.29 14.82
C VAL A 94 -32.29 20.84 15.47
N LYS A 95 -32.08 21.12 16.76
CA LYS A 95 -30.92 20.65 17.51
C LYS A 95 -30.85 19.12 17.54
N CYS A 96 -31.96 18.42 17.73
CA CYS A 96 -31.99 16.95 17.71
C CYS A 96 -31.60 16.39 16.34
N LEU A 97 -32.06 17.00 15.24
CA LEU A 97 -31.63 16.59 13.90
C LEU A 97 -30.11 16.78 13.72
N HIS A 98 -29.56 17.89 14.20
CA HIS A 98 -28.08 18.11 14.17
C HIS A 98 -27.31 17.14 15.08
N LEU A 99 -27.94 16.64 16.16
CA LEU A 99 -27.34 15.63 17.05
C LEU A 99 -27.46 14.20 16.52
N GLY A 100 -28.13 14.00 15.37
CA GLY A 100 -28.20 12.69 14.69
C GLY A 100 -29.58 12.00 14.75
N ALA A 101 -30.62 12.66 15.24
CA ALA A 101 -31.99 12.16 15.07
C ALA A 101 -32.32 12.11 13.56
N LEU A 102 -32.98 11.05 13.13
CA LEU A 102 -33.39 10.92 11.73
C LEU A 102 -34.67 11.64 11.40
N ASP A 103 -35.56 11.80 12.41
CA ASP A 103 -36.80 12.58 12.29
C ASP A 103 -37.32 13.00 13.65
N TYR A 104 -38.38 13.78 13.65
CA TYR A 104 -39.13 14.16 14.86
C TYR A 104 -40.64 14.21 14.63
N VAL A 105 -41.41 14.07 15.72
CA VAL A 105 -42.86 14.15 15.76
C VAL A 105 -43.27 15.16 16.82
N SER A 106 -44.17 16.08 16.51
CA SER A 106 -44.66 17.07 17.47
C SER A 106 -45.94 16.61 18.19
N LYS A 107 -45.97 16.78 19.53
CA LYS A 107 -47.19 16.55 20.36
C LYS A 107 -48.12 17.76 20.28
N PRO A 108 -49.44 17.62 20.09
CA PRO A 108 -50.18 16.37 19.88
C PRO A 108 -50.00 15.84 18.46
N PHE A 109 -49.81 14.54 18.30
CA PHE A 109 -49.68 13.87 17.03
C PHE A 109 -50.83 12.91 16.74
N ASN A 110 -51.05 12.59 15.49
CA ASN A 110 -51.87 11.48 15.09
C ASN A 110 -50.99 10.23 14.80
N LEU A 111 -51.61 9.05 14.88
CA LEU A 111 -50.88 7.80 14.71
C LEU A 111 -50.30 7.60 13.28
N GLU A 112 -50.97 8.15 12.26
CA GLU A 112 -50.52 8.11 10.88
C GLU A 112 -49.22 8.94 10.67
N GLU A 113 -49.12 10.08 11.38
CA GLU A 113 -47.90 10.89 11.36
C GLU A 113 -46.72 10.12 11.97
N VAL A 114 -46.93 9.48 13.13
CA VAL A 114 -45.87 8.63 13.76
C VAL A 114 -45.40 7.52 12.80
N ARG A 115 -46.35 6.81 12.15
CA ARG A 115 -46.03 5.79 11.15
C ARG A 115 -45.18 6.35 10.02
N ALA A 116 -45.59 7.46 9.45
CA ALA A 116 -44.87 8.08 8.31
C ALA A 116 -43.43 8.46 8.69
N ARG A 117 -43.23 9.01 9.90
CA ARG A 117 -41.92 9.41 10.40
C ARG A 117 -41.01 8.21 10.71
N VAL A 118 -41.60 7.18 11.32
CA VAL A 118 -40.88 5.89 11.56
C VAL A 118 -40.44 5.27 10.26
N ASP A 119 -41.33 5.20 9.26
CA ASP A 119 -40.99 4.67 7.93
C ASP A 119 -39.88 5.46 7.27
N GLN A 120 -39.95 6.80 7.29
CA GLN A 120 -38.91 7.65 6.74
C GLN A 120 -37.57 7.45 7.46
N ALA A 121 -37.59 7.36 8.79
CA ALA A 121 -36.39 7.13 9.59
C ALA A 121 -35.73 5.76 9.25
N LEU A 122 -36.55 4.71 9.14
CA LEU A 122 -36.06 3.37 8.78
C LEU A 122 -35.53 3.31 7.35
N GLN A 123 -36.18 3.95 6.38
CA GLN A 123 -35.69 4.06 5.02
C GLN A 123 -34.35 4.76 4.97
N ARG A 124 -34.19 5.89 5.67
CA ARG A 124 -32.90 6.62 5.75
C ARG A 124 -31.82 5.76 6.41
N ARG A 125 -32.17 5.01 7.47
CA ARG A 125 -31.26 4.07 8.10
C ARG A 125 -30.80 3.00 7.13
N THR A 126 -31.72 2.36 6.41
CA THR A 126 -31.41 1.31 5.41
C THR A 126 -30.47 1.84 4.36
N LEU A 127 -30.78 2.99 3.74
CA LEU A 127 -29.92 3.63 2.75
C LEU A 127 -28.53 3.96 3.30
N LYS A 128 -28.46 4.44 4.55
CA LYS A 128 -27.16 4.72 5.21
C LYS A 128 -26.33 3.45 5.39
N LEU A 129 -26.93 2.34 5.80
CA LEU A 129 -26.26 1.06 5.98
C LEU A 129 -25.81 0.46 4.64
N GLU A 130 -26.65 0.52 3.62
CA GLU A 130 -26.30 0.08 2.26
C GLU A 130 -25.12 0.89 1.69
N LEU A 131 -25.15 2.21 1.85
CA LEU A 131 -24.05 3.08 1.40
C LEU A 131 -22.74 2.77 2.15
N LYS A 132 -22.82 2.54 3.46
CA LYS A 132 -21.66 2.15 4.28
C LYS A 132 -21.07 0.83 3.80
N ALA A 133 -21.90 -0.20 3.64
CA ALA A 133 -21.47 -1.51 3.16
C ALA A 133 -20.89 -1.46 1.73
N TYR A 134 -21.51 -0.66 0.84
CA TYR A 134 -21.01 -0.45 -0.50
C TYR A 134 -19.63 0.23 -0.52
N ARG A 135 -19.47 1.27 0.34
CA ARG A 135 -18.17 1.97 0.46
C ARG A 135 -17.07 1.06 0.99
N GLU A 136 -17.34 0.31 2.05
CA GLU A 136 -16.39 -0.65 2.62
C GLU A 136 -16.01 -1.74 1.58
N GLY A 137 -16.99 -2.23 0.85
CA GLY A 137 -16.76 -3.19 -0.23
C GLY A 137 -15.97 -2.60 -1.41
N LEU A 138 -16.13 -1.32 -1.72
CA LEU A 138 -15.37 -0.64 -2.76
C LEU A 138 -13.91 -0.39 -2.31
N GLU A 139 -13.70 0.06 -1.08
CA GLU A 139 -12.36 0.26 -0.50
C GLU A 139 -11.55 -1.05 -0.50
N ALA A 140 -12.19 -2.17 -0.13
CA ALA A 140 -11.55 -3.48 -0.19
C ALA A 140 -11.16 -3.90 -1.63
N LYS A 141 -12.04 -3.63 -2.62
CA LYS A 141 -11.75 -3.92 -4.03
C LYS A 141 -10.61 -3.06 -4.57
N VAL A 142 -10.54 -1.78 -4.18
CA VAL A 142 -9.44 -0.89 -4.56
C VAL A 142 -8.11 -1.42 -4.03
N GLN A 143 -8.04 -1.79 -2.74
CA GLN A 143 -6.82 -2.35 -2.16
C GLN A 143 -6.35 -3.64 -2.86
N ILE A 144 -7.29 -4.52 -3.22
CA ILE A 144 -6.94 -5.74 -3.96
C ILE A 144 -6.41 -5.40 -5.36
N ALA A 145 -7.04 -4.44 -6.05
CA ALA A 145 -6.61 -4.02 -7.38
C ALA A 145 -5.21 -3.36 -7.35
N GLU A 146 -4.95 -2.51 -6.37
CA GLU A 146 -3.64 -1.87 -6.19
C GLU A 146 -2.53 -2.91 -5.96
N ARG A 147 -2.72 -3.87 -5.06
CA ARG A 147 -1.77 -4.97 -4.84
C ARG A 147 -1.51 -5.77 -6.12
N ARG A 148 -2.58 -6.09 -6.85
CA ARG A 148 -2.45 -6.86 -8.10
C ARG A 148 -1.66 -6.10 -9.16
N ILE A 149 -1.86 -4.79 -9.28
CA ILE A 149 -1.10 -3.93 -10.20
C ILE A 149 0.37 -3.94 -9.81
N GLU A 150 0.67 -3.81 -8.51
CA GLU A 150 2.05 -3.84 -8.01
C GLU A 150 2.74 -5.19 -8.26
N GLU A 151 2.06 -6.30 -8.00
CA GLU A 151 2.56 -7.65 -8.27
C GLU A 151 2.81 -7.86 -9.77
N GLN A 152 1.88 -7.42 -10.63
CA GLN A 152 2.02 -7.52 -12.09
C GLN A 152 3.16 -6.65 -12.61
N PHE A 153 3.33 -5.45 -12.04
CA PHE A 153 4.42 -4.55 -12.39
C PHE A 153 5.78 -5.18 -12.03
N ASN A 154 5.92 -5.66 -10.79
CA ASN A 154 7.15 -6.31 -10.33
C ASN A 154 7.48 -7.56 -11.15
N GLY A 155 6.50 -8.41 -11.44
CA GLY A 155 6.68 -9.57 -12.32
C GLY A 155 7.07 -9.21 -13.75
N GLY A 156 6.53 -8.11 -14.27
CA GLY A 156 6.92 -7.56 -15.58
C GLY A 156 8.37 -7.07 -15.61
N VAL A 157 8.81 -6.40 -14.55
CA VAL A 157 10.22 -5.96 -14.39
C VAL A 157 11.18 -7.15 -14.35
N GLU A 158 10.84 -8.16 -13.55
CA GLU A 158 11.67 -9.39 -13.47
C GLU A 158 11.74 -10.12 -14.81
N ALA A 159 10.62 -10.24 -15.52
CA ALA A 159 10.57 -10.87 -16.83
C ALA A 159 11.42 -10.11 -17.87
N LEU A 160 11.41 -8.77 -17.84
CA LEU A 160 12.23 -7.95 -18.71
C LEU A 160 13.72 -8.10 -18.40
N ALA A 161 14.11 -8.10 -17.12
CA ALA A 161 15.49 -8.34 -16.70
C ALA A 161 15.96 -9.73 -17.15
N GLN A 162 15.14 -10.76 -16.95
CA GLN A 162 15.45 -12.12 -17.37
C GLN A 162 15.56 -12.24 -18.90
N ALA A 163 14.67 -11.61 -19.66
CA ALA A 163 14.75 -11.62 -21.14
C ALA A 163 16.04 -10.96 -21.65
N LEU A 164 16.51 -9.91 -20.95
CA LEU A 164 17.79 -9.29 -21.27
C LEU A 164 18.98 -10.23 -20.96
N GLU A 165 18.93 -10.91 -19.81
CA GLU A 165 19.96 -11.87 -19.41
C GLU A 165 20.03 -13.10 -20.32
N GLU A 166 18.92 -13.51 -20.95
CA GLU A 166 18.94 -14.57 -21.97
C GLU A 166 19.65 -14.13 -23.26
N LYS A 167 19.65 -12.82 -23.55
CA LYS A 167 20.41 -12.26 -24.66
C LYS A 167 21.93 -12.29 -24.37
N ASP A 168 22.35 -12.22 -23.11
CA ASP A 168 23.73 -12.30 -22.67
C ASP A 168 23.89 -13.40 -21.60
N ALA A 169 24.27 -14.60 -22.05
CA ALA A 169 24.40 -15.77 -21.17
C ALA A 169 25.38 -15.58 -19.99
N TYR A 170 26.24 -14.57 -20.04
CA TYR A 170 27.18 -14.23 -18.95
C TYR A 170 26.52 -13.40 -17.86
N LEU A 171 25.33 -12.83 -18.11
CA LEU A 171 24.57 -12.03 -17.16
C LEU A 171 23.54 -12.81 -16.35
N ARG A 172 23.43 -14.13 -16.52
CA ARG A 172 22.40 -14.92 -15.80
C ARG A 172 22.46 -14.71 -14.30
N GLY A 173 21.35 -14.21 -13.74
CA GLY A 173 21.21 -13.89 -12.33
C GLY A 173 22.03 -12.70 -11.86
N HIS A 174 22.68 -11.96 -12.76
CA HIS A 174 23.45 -10.77 -12.42
C HIS A 174 22.58 -9.69 -11.78
N SER A 175 21.50 -9.30 -12.46
CA SER A 175 20.61 -8.25 -11.98
C SER A 175 19.99 -8.58 -10.63
N LEU A 176 19.65 -9.86 -10.40
CA LEU A 176 19.15 -10.32 -9.11
C LEU A 176 20.21 -10.19 -8.00
N ARG A 177 21.44 -10.69 -8.24
CA ARG A 177 22.53 -10.61 -7.26
C ARG A 177 22.92 -9.16 -6.96
N VAL A 178 22.97 -8.29 -7.98
CA VAL A 178 23.23 -6.86 -7.80
C VAL A 178 22.18 -6.22 -6.91
N ALA A 179 20.90 -6.51 -7.17
CA ALA A 179 19.80 -6.03 -6.31
C ALA A 179 19.91 -6.54 -4.87
N GLU A 180 20.23 -7.82 -4.66
CA GLU A 180 20.40 -8.41 -3.32
C GLU A 180 21.59 -7.78 -2.58
N TYR A 181 22.75 -7.63 -3.21
CA TYR A 181 23.90 -6.96 -2.61
C TYR A 181 23.60 -5.50 -2.25
N ALA A 182 22.95 -4.78 -3.17
CA ALA A 182 22.58 -3.38 -2.95
C ALA A 182 21.57 -3.22 -1.81
N LEU A 183 20.59 -4.13 -1.68
CA LEU A 183 19.64 -4.16 -0.56
C LEU A 183 20.32 -4.47 0.77
N GLY A 184 21.31 -5.37 0.77
CA GLY A 184 22.14 -5.63 1.95
C GLY A 184 22.88 -4.37 2.42
N ILE A 185 23.48 -3.62 1.50
CA ILE A 185 24.13 -2.33 1.79
C ILE A 185 23.10 -1.33 2.34
N ALA A 186 21.95 -1.21 1.68
CA ALA A 186 20.89 -0.28 2.06
C ALA A 186 20.39 -0.52 3.49
N GLY A 187 20.22 -1.79 3.88
CA GLY A 187 19.86 -2.19 5.23
C GLY A 187 20.89 -1.75 6.27
N GLN A 188 22.20 -1.93 5.99
CA GLN A 188 23.28 -1.49 6.89
C GLN A 188 23.37 0.03 7.04
N LEU A 189 23.00 0.76 5.98
CA LEU A 189 22.98 2.23 5.98
C LEU A 189 21.69 2.82 6.56
N GLY A 190 20.68 2.01 6.87
CA GLY A 190 19.40 2.45 7.40
C GLY A 190 18.64 3.38 6.42
N LEU A 191 18.69 3.08 5.12
CA LEU A 191 18.00 3.86 4.11
C LEU A 191 16.48 3.75 4.26
N ASP A 192 15.76 4.79 3.85
CA ASP A 192 14.31 4.83 3.89
C ASP A 192 13.65 3.91 2.83
N THR A 193 12.34 3.76 2.94
CA THR A 193 11.56 2.86 2.07
C THR A 193 11.65 3.27 0.60
N GLU A 194 11.65 4.57 0.30
CA GLU A 194 11.75 5.08 -1.08
C GLU A 194 13.10 4.71 -1.70
N ALA A 195 14.19 4.90 -0.98
CA ALA A 195 15.52 4.51 -1.43
C ALA A 195 15.67 2.99 -1.61
N ILE A 196 15.11 2.19 -0.69
CA ILE A 196 15.12 0.72 -0.76
C ILE A 196 14.36 0.23 -2.00
N GLU A 197 13.17 0.76 -2.26
CA GLU A 197 12.41 0.43 -3.47
C GLU A 197 13.15 0.83 -4.74
N ALA A 198 13.74 2.02 -4.75
CA ALA A 198 14.52 2.49 -5.90
C ALA A 198 15.75 1.62 -6.15
N ILE A 199 16.47 1.19 -5.11
CA ILE A 199 17.61 0.28 -5.21
C ILE A 199 17.17 -1.09 -5.74
N LYS A 200 16.07 -1.63 -5.25
CA LYS A 200 15.53 -2.91 -5.74
C LYS A 200 15.23 -2.85 -7.23
N LEU A 201 14.41 -1.90 -7.66
CA LEU A 201 14.03 -1.73 -9.07
C LEU A 201 15.23 -1.36 -9.93
N GLY A 202 16.05 -0.40 -9.49
CA GLY A 202 17.24 0.05 -10.21
C GLY A 202 18.27 -1.04 -10.36
N GLY A 203 18.47 -1.87 -9.33
CA GLY A 203 19.35 -3.05 -9.39
C GLY A 203 18.91 -4.08 -10.44
N HIS A 204 17.59 -4.33 -10.54
CA HIS A 204 17.06 -5.22 -11.58
C HIS A 204 17.16 -4.63 -12.99
N LEU A 205 17.04 -3.32 -13.14
CA LEU A 205 16.88 -2.64 -14.43
C LEU A 205 18.12 -1.85 -14.88
N HIS A 206 19.21 -1.80 -14.08
CA HIS A 206 20.36 -0.93 -14.37
C HIS A 206 20.94 -1.16 -15.78
N ASP A 207 20.88 -2.39 -16.22
CA ASP A 207 21.43 -2.86 -17.49
C ASP A 207 20.41 -2.92 -18.65
N ILE A 208 19.13 -2.51 -18.44
CA ILE A 208 18.05 -2.65 -19.45
C ILE A 208 18.41 -2.05 -20.81
N GLY A 209 19.24 -1.02 -20.82
CA GLY A 209 19.67 -0.35 -22.04
C GLY A 209 20.63 -1.17 -22.91
N LYS A 210 21.17 -2.29 -22.42
CA LYS A 210 21.99 -3.22 -23.25
C LYS A 210 21.20 -3.80 -24.43
N ILE A 211 19.87 -3.72 -24.39
CA ILE A 211 19.03 -4.05 -25.55
C ILE A 211 19.40 -3.23 -26.80
N GLY A 212 19.90 -2.02 -26.63
CA GLY A 212 20.32 -1.12 -27.70
C GLY A 212 21.81 -1.24 -28.09
N VAL A 213 22.58 -2.07 -27.38
CA VAL A 213 24.00 -2.28 -27.70
C VAL A 213 24.15 -3.35 -28.78
N ARG A 214 25.05 -3.12 -29.71
CA ARG A 214 25.31 -4.07 -30.81
C ARG A 214 25.88 -5.39 -30.26
N GLU A 215 25.36 -6.53 -30.73
CA GLU A 215 25.75 -7.87 -30.27
C GLU A 215 27.22 -8.18 -30.51
N GLU A 216 27.76 -7.72 -31.63
CA GLU A 216 29.17 -7.89 -31.99
C GLU A 216 30.12 -7.26 -30.97
N VAL A 217 29.69 -6.16 -30.34
CA VAL A 217 30.46 -5.46 -29.32
C VAL A 217 30.23 -6.10 -27.94
N LEU A 218 28.98 -6.45 -27.64
CA LEU A 218 28.60 -7.04 -26.36
C LEU A 218 29.26 -8.41 -26.12
N HIS A 219 29.36 -9.24 -27.20
CA HIS A 219 29.90 -10.60 -27.12
C HIS A 219 31.35 -10.70 -27.63
N LYS A 220 32.06 -9.58 -27.81
CA LYS A 220 33.43 -9.60 -28.31
C LYS A 220 34.36 -10.38 -27.39
N ALA A 221 35.01 -11.41 -27.98
CA ALA A 221 36.04 -12.14 -27.27
C ALA A 221 37.37 -11.36 -27.34
N GLY A 222 37.75 -10.71 -26.24
CA GLY A 222 39.01 -9.95 -26.16
C GLY A 222 38.82 -8.52 -25.68
N GLN A 223 39.87 -7.73 -25.71
CA GLN A 223 39.85 -6.34 -25.24
C GLN A 223 38.99 -5.47 -26.16
N LEU A 224 38.17 -4.61 -25.55
CA LEU A 224 37.38 -3.60 -26.23
C LEU A 224 38.26 -2.43 -26.64
N THR A 225 38.06 -1.88 -27.85
CA THR A 225 38.61 -0.56 -28.20
C THR A 225 37.91 0.53 -27.34
N ARG A 226 38.48 1.73 -27.39
CA ARG A 226 37.85 2.86 -26.65
C ARG A 226 36.45 3.19 -27.17
N GLU A 227 36.27 3.13 -28.49
CA GLU A 227 34.96 3.37 -29.12
C GLU A 227 33.95 2.29 -28.74
N GLU A 228 34.36 1.01 -28.75
CA GLU A 228 33.50 -0.11 -28.35
C GLU A 228 33.10 -0.01 -26.87
N TYR A 229 34.05 0.37 -26.00
CA TYR A 229 33.75 0.61 -24.58
C TYR A 229 32.74 1.74 -24.40
N HIS A 230 32.91 2.89 -25.09
CA HIS A 230 31.93 3.97 -25.04
C HIS A 230 30.59 3.53 -25.57
N HIS A 231 30.54 2.73 -26.64
CA HIS A 231 29.28 2.20 -27.16
C HIS A 231 28.55 1.29 -26.16
N ILE A 232 29.28 0.48 -25.39
CA ILE A 232 28.66 -0.30 -24.30
C ILE A 232 28.11 0.63 -23.22
N MET A 233 28.85 1.68 -22.84
CA MET A 233 28.43 2.61 -21.80
C MET A 233 27.18 3.43 -22.18
N GLU A 234 26.85 3.53 -23.49
CA GLU A 234 25.60 4.13 -23.95
C GLU A 234 24.35 3.43 -23.39
N HIS A 235 24.48 2.16 -22.91
CA HIS A 235 23.34 1.46 -22.31
C HIS A 235 22.74 2.23 -21.14
N THR A 236 23.50 2.99 -20.38
CA THR A 236 23.02 3.81 -19.26
C THR A 236 22.04 4.89 -19.73
N ILE A 237 22.38 5.56 -20.83
CA ILE A 237 21.54 6.61 -21.47
C ILE A 237 20.31 5.96 -22.11
N ILE A 238 20.50 4.85 -22.83
CA ILE A 238 19.42 4.11 -23.50
C ILE A 238 18.43 3.59 -22.45
N GLY A 239 18.93 3.00 -21.37
CA GLY A 239 18.11 2.49 -20.28
C GLY A 239 17.27 3.56 -19.61
N ALA A 240 17.87 4.69 -19.26
CA ALA A 240 17.14 5.84 -18.71
C ALA A 240 16.03 6.32 -19.66
N ARG A 241 16.33 6.45 -20.97
CA ARG A 241 15.36 6.85 -22.00
C ARG A 241 14.22 5.84 -22.17
N ILE A 242 14.47 4.55 -22.02
CA ILE A 242 13.45 3.49 -22.09
C ILE A 242 12.50 3.59 -20.88
N LEU A 243 13.05 3.83 -19.69
CA LEU A 243 12.28 3.76 -18.45
C LEU A 243 11.53 5.06 -18.10
N GLU A 244 12.04 6.22 -18.52
CA GLU A 244 11.46 7.53 -18.19
C GLU A 244 9.96 7.66 -18.55
N PRO A 245 9.46 7.20 -19.71
CA PRO A 245 8.03 7.23 -20.02
C PRO A 245 7.17 6.27 -19.17
N PHE A 246 7.77 5.18 -18.67
CA PHE A 246 7.08 4.15 -17.89
C PHE A 246 6.96 4.51 -16.41
N MET A 247 7.93 5.23 -15.87
CA MET A 247 8.01 5.56 -14.44
C MET A 247 8.53 6.98 -14.20
N PRO A 248 7.83 8.01 -14.72
CA PRO A 248 8.31 9.41 -14.69
C PRO A 248 8.49 9.94 -13.25
N ASP A 249 7.72 9.40 -12.30
CA ASP A 249 7.77 9.80 -10.89
C ASP A 249 8.87 9.07 -10.09
N ARG A 250 9.48 8.02 -10.65
CA ARG A 250 10.53 7.23 -9.99
C ARG A 250 11.95 7.73 -10.34
N LYS A 251 12.21 8.98 -10.04
CA LYS A 251 13.46 9.67 -10.41
C LYS A 251 14.72 8.98 -9.91
N LEU A 252 14.69 8.38 -8.71
CA LEU A 252 15.83 7.64 -8.16
C LEU A 252 16.16 6.39 -8.97
N VAL A 253 15.16 5.66 -9.47
CA VAL A 253 15.38 4.49 -10.34
C VAL A 253 16.05 4.92 -11.64
N ILE A 254 15.55 5.99 -12.27
CA ILE A 254 16.14 6.54 -13.50
C ILE A 254 17.59 6.99 -13.25
N ALA A 255 17.86 7.63 -12.10
CA ALA A 255 19.21 8.04 -11.73
C ALA A 255 20.15 6.83 -11.54
N ILE A 256 19.68 5.74 -10.91
CA ILE A 256 20.46 4.50 -10.78
C ILE A 256 20.82 3.95 -12.16
N VAL A 257 19.84 3.77 -13.05
CA VAL A 257 20.05 3.22 -14.39
C VAL A 257 21.00 4.08 -15.21
N ARG A 258 20.85 5.43 -15.12
CA ARG A 258 21.71 6.35 -15.88
C ARG A 258 23.13 6.41 -15.33
N SER A 259 23.31 6.36 -14.00
CA SER A 259 24.56 6.83 -13.37
C SER A 259 25.30 5.77 -12.55
N HIS A 260 24.93 4.48 -12.63
CA HIS A 260 25.61 3.42 -11.86
C HIS A 260 27.08 3.20 -12.26
N HIS A 261 27.52 3.68 -13.41
CA HIS A 261 28.92 3.69 -13.85
C HIS A 261 29.64 5.01 -13.61
N GLU A 262 29.00 5.95 -12.93
CA GLU A 262 29.67 7.16 -12.46
C GLU A 262 30.64 6.83 -11.32
N ARG A 263 31.67 7.66 -11.19
CA ARG A 263 32.73 7.52 -10.20
C ARG A 263 32.81 8.75 -9.32
N LEU A 264 33.19 8.60 -8.07
CA LEU A 264 33.30 9.73 -7.14
C LEU A 264 34.32 10.80 -7.62
N ASP A 265 35.37 10.35 -8.31
CA ASP A 265 36.40 11.25 -8.85
C ASP A 265 35.95 12.05 -10.10
N GLY A 266 34.72 11.82 -10.61
CA GLY A 266 34.17 12.46 -11.79
C GLY A 266 34.74 11.96 -13.12
N THR A 267 35.42 10.82 -13.12
CA THR A 267 35.95 10.17 -14.34
C THR A 267 35.05 9.06 -14.87
N GLY A 268 33.84 8.92 -14.29
CA GLY A 268 32.84 7.96 -14.69
C GLY A 268 32.08 8.34 -15.96
N LEU A 269 31.09 7.51 -16.31
CA LEU A 269 30.24 7.69 -17.48
C LEU A 269 28.78 7.51 -17.08
N PRO A 270 27.82 8.15 -17.79
CA PRO A 270 27.98 8.88 -19.04
C PRO A 270 28.32 10.36 -18.88
N ASP A 271 28.02 10.97 -17.71
CA ASP A 271 28.01 12.42 -17.52
C ASP A 271 29.26 12.96 -16.81
N GLY A 272 30.09 12.10 -16.21
CA GLY A 272 31.29 12.48 -15.47
C GLY A 272 30.98 13.31 -14.22
N VAL A 273 29.88 13.01 -13.54
CA VAL A 273 29.45 13.75 -12.36
C VAL A 273 30.18 13.28 -11.11
N ARG A 274 30.44 14.24 -10.20
CA ARG A 274 31.12 13.96 -8.94
C ARG A 274 30.15 13.53 -7.83
N ALA A 275 30.74 13.01 -6.75
CA ALA A 275 30.06 12.44 -5.60
C ALA A 275 28.91 13.32 -5.04
N GLU A 276 29.08 14.64 -5.03
CA GLU A 276 28.12 15.59 -4.44
C GLU A 276 26.77 15.60 -5.16
N ILE A 277 26.77 15.22 -6.45
CA ILE A 277 25.56 15.21 -7.29
C ILE A 277 24.92 13.81 -7.31
N LEU A 278 25.70 12.74 -7.06
CA LEU A 278 25.21 11.38 -7.13
C LEU A 278 24.38 11.00 -5.87
N PRO A 279 23.08 10.66 -6.00
CA PRO A 279 22.30 10.14 -4.89
C PRO A 279 22.93 8.89 -4.27
N LEU A 280 22.79 8.70 -2.96
CA LEU A 280 23.35 7.54 -2.26
C LEU A 280 22.85 6.19 -2.85
N PRO A 281 21.59 6.00 -3.26
CA PRO A 281 21.13 4.79 -3.93
C PRO A 281 21.94 4.43 -5.21
N VAL A 282 22.33 5.42 -6.02
CA VAL A 282 23.18 5.20 -7.19
C VAL A 282 24.54 4.63 -6.77
N ARG A 283 25.16 5.25 -5.77
CA ARG A 283 26.47 4.86 -5.24
C ARG A 283 26.45 3.46 -4.60
N VAL A 284 25.33 3.08 -4.00
CA VAL A 284 25.08 1.73 -3.45
C VAL A 284 25.04 0.68 -4.57
N VAL A 285 24.24 0.93 -5.61
CA VAL A 285 24.13 -0.02 -6.75
C VAL A 285 25.46 -0.13 -7.49
N SER A 286 26.21 0.96 -7.65
CA SER A 286 27.53 0.97 -8.27
C SER A 286 28.55 0.04 -7.56
N VAL A 287 28.52 -0.03 -6.21
CA VAL A 287 29.37 -0.95 -5.43
C VAL A 287 28.92 -2.40 -5.65
N ALA A 288 27.62 -2.65 -5.60
CA ALA A 288 27.05 -3.98 -5.78
C ALA A 288 27.33 -4.54 -7.18
N ASP A 289 27.12 -3.76 -8.23
CA ASP A 289 27.42 -4.12 -9.62
C ASP A 289 28.92 -4.41 -9.78
N ALA A 290 29.79 -3.54 -9.27
CA ALA A 290 31.23 -3.74 -9.36
C ALA A 290 31.69 -5.05 -8.70
N PHE A 291 31.13 -5.40 -7.53
CA PHE A 291 31.46 -6.66 -6.86
C PHE A 291 31.01 -7.88 -7.68
N ASP A 292 29.74 -7.88 -8.12
CA ASP A 292 29.24 -8.98 -8.96
C ASP A 292 30.02 -9.09 -10.27
N ALA A 293 30.30 -7.97 -10.93
CA ALA A 293 31.11 -7.93 -12.14
C ALA A 293 32.53 -8.49 -11.95
N MET A 294 33.15 -8.28 -10.78
CA MET A 294 34.46 -8.82 -10.46
C MET A 294 34.43 -10.31 -10.15
N THR A 295 33.40 -10.81 -9.52
CA THR A 295 33.26 -12.20 -9.06
C THR A 295 32.54 -13.11 -10.03
N SER A 296 31.97 -12.58 -11.11
CA SER A 296 31.33 -13.33 -12.19
C SER A 296 32.29 -13.52 -13.38
N LYS A 297 32.16 -14.67 -14.08
CA LYS A 297 32.93 -14.97 -15.31
C LYS A 297 32.40 -14.10 -16.46
N ARG A 298 33.31 -13.51 -17.24
CA ARG A 298 33.02 -12.72 -18.45
C ARG A 298 33.77 -13.24 -19.67
N PRO A 299 33.33 -12.93 -20.91
CA PRO A 299 33.97 -13.45 -22.14
C PRO A 299 35.50 -13.18 -22.24
N TYR A 300 35.93 -12.08 -21.63
CA TYR A 300 37.28 -11.56 -21.69
C TYR A 300 38.05 -11.66 -20.36
N ARG A 301 37.44 -12.22 -19.29
CA ARG A 301 38.09 -12.33 -17.98
C ARG A 301 37.45 -13.41 -17.10
N ASP A 302 38.29 -14.25 -16.50
CA ASP A 302 37.85 -15.17 -15.47
C ASP A 302 37.37 -14.41 -14.19
N ALA A 303 36.48 -15.04 -13.42
CA ALA A 303 36.05 -14.54 -12.15
C ALA A 303 37.21 -14.37 -11.16
N LEU A 304 37.25 -13.22 -10.47
CA LEU A 304 38.18 -13.05 -9.35
C LEU A 304 37.65 -13.86 -8.15
N LYS A 305 38.56 -14.32 -7.31
CA LYS A 305 38.19 -14.83 -5.99
C LYS A 305 37.57 -13.70 -5.18
N PRO A 306 36.53 -13.97 -4.38
CA PRO A 306 35.85 -12.94 -3.58
C PRO A 306 36.79 -12.05 -2.76
N GLU A 307 37.84 -12.64 -2.18
CA GLU A 307 38.81 -11.92 -1.37
C GLU A 307 39.52 -10.82 -2.16
N ARG A 308 39.87 -11.12 -3.44
CA ARG A 308 40.52 -10.12 -4.32
C ARG A 308 39.55 -9.01 -4.74
N ALA A 309 38.28 -9.34 -4.97
CA ALA A 309 37.25 -8.33 -5.26
C ALA A 309 37.01 -7.41 -4.04
N LEU A 310 37.02 -7.98 -2.83
CA LEU A 310 36.95 -7.22 -1.59
C LEU A 310 38.15 -6.28 -1.39
N ASP A 311 39.35 -6.75 -1.70
CA ASP A 311 40.56 -5.93 -1.64
C ASP A 311 40.53 -4.78 -2.65
N GLU A 312 39.96 -5.00 -3.85
CA GLU A 312 39.78 -3.95 -4.86
C GLU A 312 38.78 -2.89 -4.37
N LEU A 313 37.64 -3.30 -3.78
CA LEU A 313 36.69 -2.37 -3.18
C LEU A 313 37.35 -1.50 -2.09
N ARG A 314 38.20 -2.11 -1.22
CA ARG A 314 38.93 -1.35 -0.20
C ARG A 314 39.90 -0.35 -0.82
N ARG A 315 40.67 -0.78 -1.84
CA ARG A 315 41.68 0.05 -2.49
C ARG A 315 41.09 1.29 -3.15
N GLN A 316 39.92 1.16 -3.73
CA GLN A 316 39.26 2.22 -4.50
C GLN A 316 38.20 2.99 -3.66
N ARG A 317 38.07 2.66 -2.37
CA ARG A 317 37.18 3.33 -1.43
C ARG A 317 37.51 4.82 -1.34
N GLY A 318 36.54 5.67 -1.57
CA GLY A 318 36.69 7.14 -1.58
C GLY A 318 37.35 7.70 -2.86
N ILE A 319 37.71 6.86 -3.83
CA ILE A 319 38.22 7.26 -5.15
C ILE A 319 37.16 6.95 -6.21
N GLN A 320 36.89 5.68 -6.42
CA GLN A 320 35.87 5.22 -7.35
C GLN A 320 34.52 5.06 -6.64
N TRP A 321 34.50 4.43 -5.46
CA TRP A 321 33.28 4.06 -4.75
C TRP A 321 33.13 4.79 -3.44
N ASP A 322 31.85 5.03 -3.08
CA ASP A 322 31.46 5.71 -1.87
C ASP A 322 31.94 4.97 -0.61
N PRO A 323 32.60 5.67 0.32
CA PRO A 323 33.08 5.05 1.56
C PRO A 323 31.98 4.39 2.39
N ALA A 324 30.81 5.04 2.54
CA ALA A 324 29.72 4.49 3.33
C ALA A 324 29.11 3.26 2.64
N ALA A 325 28.94 3.29 1.30
CA ALA A 325 28.43 2.15 0.55
C ALA A 325 29.41 0.95 0.61
N VAL A 326 30.71 1.20 0.49
CA VAL A 326 31.75 0.13 0.63
C VAL A 326 31.75 -0.45 2.05
N ASP A 327 31.71 0.40 3.07
CA ASP A 327 31.69 -0.06 4.48
C ASP A 327 30.39 -0.86 4.77
N GLY A 328 29.26 -0.39 4.28
CA GLY A 328 27.97 -1.08 4.38
C GLY A 328 27.99 -2.44 3.65
N PHE A 329 28.64 -2.52 2.47
CA PHE A 329 28.86 -3.79 1.77
C PHE A 329 29.65 -4.79 2.62
N PHE A 330 30.77 -4.36 3.22
CA PHE A 330 31.57 -5.23 4.06
C PHE A 330 30.83 -5.73 5.28
N GLN A 331 29.96 -4.91 5.87
CA GLN A 331 29.15 -5.29 7.00
C GLN A 331 28.07 -6.30 6.59
N ALA A 332 27.30 -6.01 5.52
CA ALA A 332 26.31 -6.92 4.98
C ALA A 332 26.93 -8.27 4.56
N TYR A 333 28.10 -8.25 3.95
CA TYR A 333 28.80 -9.46 3.52
C TYR A 333 29.23 -10.37 4.67
N ARG A 334 29.57 -9.79 5.83
CA ARG A 334 29.91 -10.57 7.04
C ARG A 334 28.69 -11.11 7.74
N ASP A 335 27.64 -10.29 7.86
CA ASP A 335 26.47 -10.59 8.68
C ASP A 335 25.55 -11.65 8.02
N VAL A 336 25.47 -11.62 6.71
CA VAL A 336 24.50 -12.45 5.97
C VAL A 336 25.13 -13.67 5.33
N HIS A 337 26.46 -13.86 5.40
CA HIS A 337 27.17 -14.87 4.60
C HIS A 337 26.71 -14.83 3.15
N LEU A 338 26.74 -13.65 2.52
CA LEU A 338 26.43 -13.48 1.11
C LEU A 338 27.39 -14.33 0.28
N LEU A 339 27.15 -15.64 0.32
CA LEU A 339 27.80 -16.57 -0.59
C LEU A 339 27.19 -16.29 -1.98
N PRO A 340 28.00 -16.24 -3.03
CA PRO A 340 27.47 -16.21 -4.38
C PRO A 340 26.49 -17.37 -4.52
N ILE A 341 25.25 -17.09 -4.93
CA ILE A 341 24.28 -18.13 -5.27
C ILE A 341 24.96 -19.05 -6.26
N PRO A 342 25.10 -20.37 -5.98
CA PRO A 342 25.76 -21.27 -6.91
C PRO A 342 25.02 -21.16 -8.24
N THR A 343 25.69 -20.76 -9.30
CA THR A 343 25.14 -20.85 -10.65
C THR A 343 24.65 -22.28 -10.84
N PRO A 344 23.40 -22.52 -11.28
CA PRO A 344 22.92 -23.87 -11.50
C PRO A 344 23.87 -24.55 -12.48
N ASN A 345 24.47 -25.63 -12.01
CA ASN A 345 25.46 -26.43 -12.76
C ASN A 345 24.70 -27.04 -13.93
N THR A 346 24.75 -26.41 -15.10
CA THR A 346 24.24 -26.97 -16.35
C THR A 346 25.24 -28.00 -16.85
N SER A 347 25.40 -29.10 -16.10
CA SER A 347 25.82 -30.35 -16.67
C SER A 347 24.60 -31.00 -17.35
N VAL A 348 24.25 -30.50 -18.51
CA VAL A 348 23.44 -31.27 -19.44
C VAL A 348 24.32 -32.47 -19.86
N SER A 349 24.10 -33.59 -19.22
CA SER A 349 24.53 -34.89 -19.70
C SER A 349 23.82 -35.12 -21.03
N THR A 350 24.56 -35.01 -22.13
CA THR A 350 24.14 -35.48 -23.44
C THR A 350 23.81 -36.98 -23.30
N PRO A 351 22.62 -37.45 -23.67
CA PRO A 351 22.36 -38.85 -23.77
C PRO A 351 23.22 -39.43 -24.90
N THR A 352 24.04 -40.42 -24.56
CA THR A 352 24.78 -41.25 -25.53
C THR A 352 23.75 -41.96 -26.42
N PRO A 353 23.88 -41.92 -27.76
CA PRO A 353 22.99 -42.72 -28.62
C PRO A 353 23.34 -44.20 -28.41
N VAL A 354 22.34 -44.95 -27.99
CA VAL A 354 22.37 -46.42 -27.99
C VAL A 354 22.25 -46.86 -29.45
N GLY A 355 23.23 -47.63 -29.91
CA GLY A 355 23.29 -48.24 -31.23
C GLY A 355 22.25 -49.36 -31.44
#